data_2e1822cccb55bf18902ab5eabbf9981c
#
_entry.id   2e1822cccb55bf18902ab5eabbf9981c
#
_cell.length_a   1.000
_cell.length_b   1.000
_cell.length_c   1.000
_cell.angle_alpha   90.00
_cell.angle_beta   90.00
_cell.angle_gamma   90.00
#
_symmetry.space_group_name_H-M   'P 1'
#
loop_
_entity.id
_entity.type
_entity.pdbx_description
1 polymer ?
#
loop_
_entity_poly.entity_id
_entity_poly.type
_entity_poly.pdbx_seq_one_letter_code
_entity_poly.pdbx_strand_id
1 'polypeptide(L)'
;MSAKAALIAATKHAAVSLVQHGVLINSVAPGSVSHPQGSWEKFQNDNTKETVDDFIKNNLPMGRFGWPEPVADLATFLSSNNADLITGTSINVDGGQSKSLF
;
A
#
# COMPACT_ATOMS: atom_id res chain seq x y z
N MET A 1 -3.23 9.41 -10.76
CA MET A 1 -4.20 8.36 -11.17
C MET A 1 -3.64 7.43 -12.21
N SER A 2 -3.25 7.97 -13.36
CA SER A 2 -2.72 7.15 -14.44
C SER A 2 -1.41 6.44 -14.12
N ALA A 3 -0.53 7.05 -13.30
CA ALA A 3 0.72 6.40 -12.89
C ALA A 3 0.48 5.13 -12.06
N LYS A 4 -0.48 5.18 -11.14
CA LYS A 4 -0.84 4.00 -10.35
C LYS A 4 -1.48 2.92 -11.23
N ALA A 5 -2.40 3.29 -12.10
CA ALA A 5 -3.03 2.35 -13.01
C ALA A 5 -2.00 1.70 -13.95
N ALA A 6 -1.02 2.48 -14.44
CA ALA A 6 0.06 1.96 -15.26
C ALA A 6 0.92 0.95 -14.50
N LEU A 7 1.23 1.22 -13.22
CA LEU A 7 2.00 0.29 -12.39
C LEU A 7 1.24 -1.03 -12.17
N ILE A 8 -0.06 -0.96 -11.91
CA ILE A 8 -0.90 -2.14 -11.74
C ILE A 8 -0.91 -2.97 -13.03
N ALA A 9 -1.09 -2.32 -14.17
CA ALA A 9 -1.08 -2.99 -15.47
C ALA A 9 0.29 -3.61 -15.77
N ALA A 10 1.38 -2.90 -15.51
CA ALA A 10 2.74 -3.39 -15.70
C ALA A 10 3.02 -4.62 -14.80
N THR A 11 2.57 -4.57 -13.56
CA THR A 11 2.70 -5.70 -12.62
C THR A 11 2.01 -6.93 -13.18
N LYS A 12 0.77 -6.80 -13.62
CA LYS A 12 0.01 -7.91 -14.18
C LYS A 12 0.68 -8.46 -15.43
N HIS A 13 1.09 -7.59 -16.34
CA HIS A 13 1.72 -8.01 -17.58
C HIS A 13 3.04 -8.76 -17.32
N ALA A 14 3.90 -8.22 -16.47
CA ALA A 14 5.16 -8.86 -16.12
C ALA A 14 4.92 -10.20 -15.41
N ALA A 15 3.95 -10.25 -14.50
CA ALA A 15 3.63 -11.47 -13.77
C ALA A 15 3.21 -12.60 -14.72
N VAL A 16 2.30 -12.31 -15.64
CA VAL A 16 1.81 -13.30 -16.61
C VAL A 16 2.95 -13.79 -17.50
N SER A 17 3.85 -12.90 -17.91
CA SER A 17 4.99 -13.25 -18.78
C SER A 17 6.04 -14.10 -18.07
N LEU A 18 6.26 -13.86 -16.77
CA LEU A 18 7.39 -14.44 -16.05
C LEU A 18 7.02 -15.64 -15.17
N VAL A 19 5.74 -15.91 -14.95
CA VAL A 19 5.34 -17.03 -14.09
C VAL A 19 5.81 -18.39 -14.63
N GLN A 20 5.90 -18.53 -15.93
CA GLN A 20 6.42 -19.76 -16.55
C GLN A 20 7.90 -20.01 -16.21
N HIS A 21 8.62 -18.98 -15.79
CA HIS A 21 10.01 -19.08 -15.36
C HIS A 21 10.15 -19.18 -13.83
N GLY A 22 9.03 -19.39 -13.13
CA GLY A 22 9.04 -19.49 -11.67
C GLY A 22 9.15 -18.16 -10.94
N VAL A 23 8.89 -17.04 -11.61
CA VAL A 23 8.97 -15.71 -11.01
C VAL A 23 7.58 -15.19 -10.72
N LEU A 24 7.33 -14.85 -9.46
CA LEU A 24 6.07 -14.25 -9.00
C LEU A 24 6.27 -12.76 -8.79
N ILE A 25 5.35 -11.95 -9.29
CA ILE A 25 5.45 -10.49 -9.19
C ILE A 25 4.13 -9.94 -8.68
N ASN A 26 4.21 -9.20 -7.58
CA ASN A 26 3.06 -8.52 -7.00
C ASN A 26 3.46 -7.11 -6.62
N SER A 27 2.49 -6.22 -6.48
CA SER A 27 2.74 -4.88 -5.95
C SER A 27 1.97 -4.68 -4.66
N VAL A 28 2.54 -3.87 -3.77
CA VAL A 28 1.95 -3.49 -2.49
C VAL A 28 1.73 -1.99 -2.53
N ALA A 29 0.53 -1.56 -2.20
CA ALA A 29 0.14 -0.16 -2.24
C ALA A 29 -0.21 0.33 -0.83
N PRO A 30 0.76 0.87 -0.08
CA PRO A 30 0.49 1.44 1.23
C PRO A 30 -0.34 2.71 1.11
N GLY A 31 -1.13 3.00 2.15
CA GLY A 31 -1.80 4.28 2.26
C GLY A 31 -0.93 5.32 2.95
N SER A 32 -1.56 6.17 3.75
CA SER A 32 -0.86 7.19 4.53
C SER A 32 -0.24 6.54 5.76
N VAL A 33 1.03 6.15 5.64
CA VAL A 33 1.78 5.48 6.70
C VAL A 33 2.63 6.50 7.45
N SER A 34 2.43 6.58 8.76
CA SER A 34 3.26 7.41 9.62
C SER A 34 4.36 6.58 10.25
N HIS A 35 5.58 7.06 10.16
CA HIS A 35 6.74 6.42 10.77
C HIS A 35 7.73 7.49 11.22
N PRO A 36 8.66 7.18 12.15
CA PRO A 36 9.64 8.16 12.61
C PRO A 36 10.40 8.77 11.44
N GLN A 37 10.51 10.13 11.45
CA GLN A 37 11.18 10.93 10.43
C GLN A 37 10.52 10.89 9.05
N GLY A 38 9.29 10.37 8.95
CA GLY A 38 8.53 10.36 7.71
C GLY A 38 7.72 11.63 7.50
N SER A 39 7.18 11.78 6.28
CA SER A 39 6.40 12.96 5.91
C SER A 39 5.10 13.10 6.70
N TRP A 40 4.45 12.00 7.03
CA TRP A 40 3.21 12.06 7.81
C TRP A 40 3.44 12.38 9.29
N GLU A 41 4.57 11.97 9.86
CA GLU A 41 4.96 12.41 11.20
C GLU A 41 5.20 13.93 11.17
N LYS A 42 5.91 14.42 10.15
CA LYS A 42 6.14 15.85 9.98
C LYS A 42 4.82 16.61 9.86
N PHE A 43 3.87 16.11 9.07
CA PHE A 43 2.55 16.71 8.94
C PHE A 43 1.86 16.84 10.30
N GLN A 44 1.89 15.79 11.11
CA GLN A 44 1.27 15.81 12.43
C GLN A 44 1.96 16.78 13.38
N ASN A 45 3.28 16.93 13.27
CA ASN A 45 4.05 17.84 14.13
C ASN A 45 3.92 19.30 13.70
N ASP A 46 3.75 19.55 12.41
CA ASP A 46 3.71 20.90 11.85
C ASP A 46 2.31 21.53 11.84
N ASN A 47 1.28 20.77 12.20
CA ASN A 47 -0.10 21.21 12.14
C ASN A 47 -0.78 21.11 13.51
N THR A 48 -1.88 21.85 13.69
CA THR A 48 -2.65 21.78 14.93
C THR A 48 -3.35 20.41 15.02
N LYS A 49 -3.68 20.03 16.26
CA LYS A 49 -4.45 18.81 16.50
C LYS A 49 -5.76 18.81 15.70
N GLU A 50 -6.43 19.97 15.65
CA GLU A 50 -7.69 20.10 14.91
C GLU A 50 -7.50 19.79 13.41
N THR A 51 -6.45 20.36 12.81
CA THR A 51 -6.14 20.11 11.38
C THR A 51 -5.84 18.65 11.13
N VAL A 52 -5.07 18.02 12.01
CA VAL A 52 -4.74 16.59 11.88
C VAL A 52 -5.99 15.73 12.04
N ASP A 53 -6.82 16.02 13.04
CA ASP A 53 -8.06 15.27 13.28
C ASP A 53 -9.03 15.38 12.10
N ASP A 54 -9.14 16.56 11.49
CA ASP A 54 -9.98 16.76 10.31
C ASP A 54 -9.46 15.97 9.10
N PHE A 55 -8.15 15.95 8.92
CA PHE A 55 -7.56 15.14 7.85
C PHE A 55 -7.89 13.66 8.04
N ILE A 56 -7.71 13.14 9.24
CA ILE A 56 -8.00 11.75 9.57
C ILE A 56 -9.48 11.44 9.31
N LYS A 57 -10.37 12.29 9.81
CA LYS A 57 -11.81 12.11 9.67
C LYS A 57 -12.23 12.07 8.19
N ASN A 58 -11.64 12.93 7.37
CA ASN A 58 -12.07 13.09 5.98
C ASN A 58 -11.37 12.11 5.04
N ASN A 59 -10.24 11.54 5.40
CA ASN A 59 -9.40 10.79 4.47
C ASN A 59 -9.05 9.37 4.93
N LEU A 60 -9.12 9.08 6.22
CA LEU A 60 -8.67 7.80 6.77
C LEU A 60 -9.84 7.06 7.42
N PRO A 61 -10.54 6.19 6.66
CA PRO A 61 -11.73 5.50 7.19
C PRO A 61 -11.46 4.68 8.44
N MET A 62 -10.25 4.15 8.59
CA MET A 62 -9.90 3.36 9.78
C MET A 62 -9.71 4.23 11.03
N GLY A 63 -9.67 5.57 10.86
CA GLY A 63 -9.59 6.50 11.99
C GLY A 63 -8.20 6.78 12.50
N ARG A 64 -7.17 6.38 11.77
CA ARG A 64 -5.78 6.62 12.15
C ARG A 64 -4.85 6.48 10.95
N PHE A 65 -3.65 7.02 11.06
CA PHE A 65 -2.59 6.75 10.10
C PHE A 65 -2.19 5.28 10.15
N GLY A 66 -1.74 4.75 9.01
CA GLY A 66 -1.12 3.45 8.96
C GLY A 66 0.26 3.45 9.64
N TRP A 67 0.83 2.28 9.78
CA TRP A 67 2.16 2.08 10.35
C TRP A 67 2.90 1.03 9.53
N PRO A 68 4.26 0.99 9.61
CA PRO A 68 5.04 0.19 8.67
C PRO A 68 4.86 -1.33 8.77
N GLU A 69 4.62 -1.86 9.96
CA GLU A 69 4.63 -3.29 10.21
C GLU A 69 3.66 -4.10 9.35
N PRO A 70 2.39 -3.69 9.16
CA PRO A 70 1.50 -4.45 8.28
C PRO A 70 1.97 -4.51 6.83
N VAL A 71 2.61 -3.46 6.34
CA VAL A 71 3.16 -3.43 4.98
C VAL A 71 4.33 -4.42 4.88
N ALA A 72 5.21 -4.40 5.87
CA ALA A 72 6.36 -5.32 5.93
C ALA A 72 5.90 -6.77 6.08
N ASP A 73 4.87 -7.02 6.88
CA ASP A 73 4.32 -8.35 7.08
C ASP A 73 3.74 -8.92 5.78
N LEU A 74 3.03 -8.09 5.02
CA LEU A 74 2.52 -8.52 3.72
C LEU A 74 3.66 -8.82 2.75
N ALA A 75 4.66 -7.95 2.67
CA ALA A 75 5.81 -8.16 1.79
C ALA A 75 6.54 -9.47 2.15
N THR A 76 6.69 -9.74 3.44
CA THR A 76 7.31 -10.97 3.93
C THR A 76 6.49 -12.20 3.53
N PHE A 77 5.16 -12.14 3.71
CA PHE A 77 4.28 -13.24 3.29
C PHE A 77 4.37 -13.50 1.80
N LEU A 78 4.30 -12.44 0.99
CA LEU A 78 4.36 -12.58 -0.47
C LEU A 78 5.70 -13.13 -0.95
N SER A 79 6.75 -12.97 -0.17
CA SER A 79 8.10 -13.49 -0.47
C SER A 79 8.31 -14.92 0.02
N SER A 80 7.32 -15.49 0.71
CA SER A 80 7.43 -16.84 1.28
C SER A 80 6.82 -17.88 0.34
N ASN A 81 7.15 -19.14 0.60
CA ASN A 81 6.56 -20.25 -0.15
C ASN A 81 5.05 -20.39 0.08
N ASN A 82 4.52 -19.79 1.13
CA ASN A 82 3.08 -19.81 1.40
C ASN A 82 2.29 -18.97 0.39
N ALA A 83 2.95 -18.14 -0.39
CA ALA A 83 2.33 -17.28 -1.40
C ALA A 83 2.57 -17.79 -2.83
N ASP A 84 2.85 -19.05 -3.01
CA ASP A 84 3.29 -19.59 -4.31
C ASP A 84 2.23 -19.55 -5.43
N LEU A 85 0.97 -19.33 -5.10
CA LEU A 85 -0.10 -19.17 -6.09
C LEU A 85 -0.49 -17.72 -6.31
N ILE A 86 0.19 -16.77 -5.66
CA ILE A 86 -0.16 -15.35 -5.74
C ILE A 86 0.82 -14.65 -6.67
N THR A 87 0.31 -14.17 -7.79
CA THR A 87 1.10 -13.40 -8.74
C THR A 87 0.18 -12.46 -9.53
N GLY A 88 0.70 -11.31 -9.91
CA GLY A 88 -0.03 -10.34 -10.71
C GLY A 88 -1.06 -9.54 -9.94
N THR A 89 -1.03 -9.55 -8.62
CA THR A 89 -1.96 -8.75 -7.82
C THR A 89 -1.34 -7.42 -7.41
N SER A 90 -2.23 -6.46 -7.12
CA SER A 90 -1.85 -5.22 -6.46
C SER A 90 -2.71 -5.14 -5.20
N ILE A 91 -2.07 -5.14 -4.04
CA ILE A 91 -2.76 -5.25 -2.76
C ILE A 91 -2.65 -3.94 -1.99
N ASN A 92 -3.79 -3.35 -1.70
CA ASN A 92 -3.85 -2.14 -0.88
C ASN A 92 -3.66 -2.49 0.59
N VAL A 93 -2.76 -1.76 1.26
CA VAL A 93 -2.55 -1.87 2.71
C VAL A 93 -2.75 -0.46 3.28
N ASP A 94 -4.00 -0.01 3.29
CA ASP A 94 -4.33 1.40 3.47
C ASP A 94 -5.53 1.66 4.38
N GLY A 95 -6.04 0.65 5.05
CA GLY A 95 -7.20 0.82 5.92
C GLY A 95 -8.45 1.34 5.22
N GLY A 96 -8.58 1.07 3.93
CA GLY A 96 -9.74 1.49 3.14
C GLY A 96 -9.63 2.91 2.59
N GLN A 97 -8.45 3.53 2.67
CA GLN A 97 -8.27 4.90 2.22
C GLN A 97 -8.51 5.06 0.71
N SER A 98 -8.04 4.13 -0.09
CA SER A 98 -8.22 4.18 -1.54
C SER A 98 -9.67 3.86 -1.90
N LYS A 99 -10.25 4.69 -2.76
CA LYS A 99 -11.62 4.50 -3.28
C LYS A 99 -11.63 3.92 -4.68
N SER A 100 -10.45 3.65 -5.22
CA SER A 100 -10.31 3.06 -6.56
C SER A 100 -10.59 1.56 -6.51
N LEU A 101 -11.12 1.03 -7.62
CA LEU A 101 -11.33 -0.42 -7.76
C LEU A 101 -10.01 -1.17 -8.00
N PHE A 102 -8.93 -0.46 -8.27
CA PHE A 102 -7.63 -1.07 -8.45
C PHE A 102 -6.51 -0.25 -7.83
#